data_b83baebd7c7b810a752d8c2ee14096e1
#
_entry.id   b83baebd7c7b810a752d8c2ee14096e1
#
_cell.length_a   1.000
_cell.length_b   1.000
_cell.length_c   1.000
_cell.angle_alpha   90.00
_cell.angle_beta   90.00
_cell.angle_gamma   90.00
#
_symmetry.space_group_name_H-M   'P 1'
#
loop_
_entity.id
_entity.type
_entity.pdbx_description
1 polymer ?
#
loop_
_entity_poly.entity_id
_entity_poly.type
_entity_poly.pdbx_seq_one_letter_code
_entity_poly.pdbx_strand_id
1 'polypeptide(L)'
;MSQISIRSLTFAHPGGEELFSNWSAQLDTSWKLAVVGRNGMGKSTLFGLLQGRWPFQGQIVTAAQFRSFPAAVEDGWQTGWQVAQQLCPGLAQWQLEKQLHQLSMQPETIWQPWDTLSPGMQTKLQLAALMLGDGCLLIDEPTNHLDADGRRVLAEFLRRSRARYLLVSHDREFL
;
A
#
# COMPACT_ATOMS: atom_id res chain seq x y z
N MET A 1 -15.50 -5.54 -14.03
CA MET A 1 -14.48 -6.11 -13.15
C MET A 1 -13.15 -5.67 -13.70
N SER A 2 -12.31 -5.05 -12.90
CA SER A 2 -11.00 -4.58 -13.37
C SER A 2 -9.99 -5.71 -13.16
N GLN A 3 -9.31 -6.11 -14.22
CA GLN A 3 -8.31 -7.17 -14.22
C GLN A 3 -6.94 -6.56 -14.55
N ILE A 4 -5.88 -7.09 -13.95
CA ILE A 4 -4.52 -6.81 -14.34
C ILE A 4 -4.05 -8.00 -15.17
N SER A 5 -3.77 -7.78 -16.45
CA SER A 5 -3.21 -8.79 -17.35
C SER A 5 -1.75 -8.45 -17.63
N ILE A 6 -0.86 -9.30 -17.20
CA ILE A 6 0.59 -9.22 -17.43
C ILE A 6 0.94 -10.27 -18.47
N ARG A 7 1.63 -9.88 -19.56
CA ARG A 7 2.01 -10.76 -20.65
C ARG A 7 3.48 -10.61 -20.97
N SER A 8 4.22 -11.71 -20.92
CA SER A 8 5.63 -11.80 -21.29
C SER A 8 6.49 -10.69 -20.66
N LEU A 9 6.23 -10.35 -19.40
CA LEU A 9 6.96 -9.32 -18.68
C LEU A 9 8.41 -9.76 -18.49
N THR A 10 9.35 -8.95 -19.01
CA THR A 10 10.78 -9.10 -18.78
C THR A 10 11.33 -7.78 -18.25
N PHE A 11 12.02 -7.83 -17.12
CA PHE A 11 12.57 -6.65 -16.47
C PHE A 11 13.83 -6.95 -15.67
N ALA A 12 14.81 -6.08 -15.80
CA ALA A 12 15.98 -5.96 -14.94
C ALA A 12 16.21 -4.49 -14.56
N HIS A 13 16.71 -4.23 -13.36
CA HIS A 13 17.21 -2.89 -13.04
C HIS A 13 18.52 -2.60 -13.81
N PRO A 14 18.85 -1.34 -14.12
CA PRO A 14 20.09 -1.00 -14.79
C PRO A 14 21.31 -1.62 -14.08
N GLY A 15 22.06 -2.46 -14.81
CA GLY A 15 23.25 -3.15 -14.27
C GLY A 15 22.96 -4.31 -13.31
N GLY A 16 21.70 -4.67 -13.09
CA GLY A 16 21.29 -5.79 -12.23
C GLY A 16 20.91 -7.06 -13.00
N GLU A 17 20.66 -8.12 -12.25
CA GLU A 17 20.12 -9.37 -12.78
C GLU A 17 18.64 -9.23 -13.19
N GLU A 18 18.21 -10.10 -14.09
CA GLU A 18 16.83 -10.17 -14.55
C GLU A 18 15.90 -10.65 -13.42
N LEU A 19 14.97 -9.78 -13.02
CA LEU A 19 14.00 -10.08 -11.96
C LEU A 19 12.75 -10.78 -12.47
N PHE A 20 12.34 -10.46 -13.70
CA PHE A 20 11.24 -11.10 -14.40
C PHE A 20 11.70 -11.52 -15.77
N SER A 21 11.50 -12.79 -16.11
CA SER A 21 11.86 -13.37 -17.41
C SER A 21 10.62 -13.98 -18.06
N ASN A 22 10.12 -13.30 -19.09
CA ASN A 22 8.94 -13.74 -19.86
C ASN A 22 7.75 -14.16 -18.96
N TRP A 23 7.55 -13.44 -17.86
CA TRP A 23 6.53 -13.77 -16.86
C TRP A 23 5.15 -13.27 -17.27
N SER A 24 4.14 -14.13 -17.11
CA SER A 24 2.75 -13.79 -17.41
C SER A 24 1.85 -14.16 -16.24
N ALA A 25 0.89 -13.28 -15.93
CA ALA A 25 -0.08 -13.49 -14.86
C ALA A 25 -1.38 -12.73 -15.12
N GLN A 26 -2.46 -13.22 -14.52
CA GLN A 26 -3.73 -12.53 -14.47
C GLN A 26 -4.15 -12.35 -13.00
N LEU A 27 -4.42 -11.12 -12.59
CA LEU A 27 -4.82 -10.80 -11.23
C LEU A 27 -6.17 -10.09 -11.29
N ASP A 28 -7.10 -10.51 -10.44
CA ASP A 28 -8.38 -9.83 -10.29
C ASP A 28 -8.24 -8.74 -9.22
N THR A 29 -8.44 -7.48 -9.63
CA THR A 29 -8.33 -6.35 -8.70
C THR A 29 -9.49 -6.25 -7.71
N SER A 30 -10.50 -7.13 -7.80
CA SER A 30 -11.55 -7.24 -6.77
C SER A 30 -11.09 -8.02 -5.54
N TRP A 31 -9.95 -8.71 -5.64
CA TRP A 31 -9.42 -9.54 -4.57
C TRP A 31 -8.52 -8.75 -3.62
N LYS A 32 -8.31 -9.33 -2.45
CA LYS A 32 -7.23 -9.00 -1.53
C LYS A 32 -6.14 -10.03 -1.75
N LEU A 33 -5.06 -9.62 -2.40
CA LEU A 33 -4.00 -10.52 -2.82
C LEU A 33 -2.73 -10.26 -2.01
N ALA A 34 -2.12 -11.32 -1.52
CA ALA A 34 -0.79 -11.28 -0.95
C ALA A 34 0.26 -11.74 -1.98
N VAL A 35 1.30 -10.93 -2.15
CA VAL A 35 2.47 -11.25 -2.97
C VAL A 35 3.59 -11.69 -2.04
N VAL A 36 3.87 -12.98 -2.03
CA VAL A 36 4.82 -13.62 -1.11
C VAL A 36 6.09 -14.02 -1.86
N GLY A 37 7.23 -13.87 -1.21
CA GLY A 37 8.52 -14.28 -1.78
C GLY A 37 9.68 -13.78 -0.92
N ARG A 38 10.89 -14.31 -1.16
CA ARG A 38 12.11 -13.89 -0.46
C ARG A 38 12.41 -12.41 -0.76
N ASN A 39 13.17 -11.77 0.13
CA ASN A 39 13.66 -10.41 -0.13
C ASN A 39 14.54 -10.40 -1.39
N GLY A 40 14.47 -9.31 -2.16
CA GLY A 40 15.19 -9.18 -3.42
C GLY A 40 14.52 -9.81 -4.65
N MET A 41 13.44 -10.59 -4.49
CA MET A 41 12.73 -11.27 -5.60
C MET A 41 11.82 -10.34 -6.44
N GLY A 42 11.95 -9.03 -6.34
CA GLY A 42 11.24 -8.09 -7.21
C GLY A 42 9.80 -7.75 -6.79
N LYS A 43 9.37 -8.06 -5.55
CA LYS A 43 8.00 -7.75 -5.09
C LYS A 43 7.66 -6.26 -5.17
N SER A 44 8.47 -5.40 -4.57
CA SER A 44 8.31 -3.93 -4.65
C SER A 44 8.54 -3.41 -6.08
N THR A 45 9.41 -4.09 -6.84
CA THR A 45 9.62 -3.79 -8.25
C THR A 45 8.35 -4.05 -9.07
N LEU A 46 7.63 -5.16 -8.81
CA LEU A 46 6.36 -5.42 -9.45
C LEU A 46 5.36 -4.28 -9.22
N PHE A 47 5.28 -3.75 -8.00
CA PHE A 47 4.42 -2.60 -7.70
C PHE A 47 4.82 -1.35 -8.48
N GLY A 48 6.12 -1.09 -8.60
CA GLY A 48 6.63 0.00 -9.43
C GLY A 48 6.30 -0.16 -10.92
N LEU A 49 6.40 -1.39 -11.45
CA LEU A 49 6.03 -1.70 -12.83
C LEU A 49 4.53 -1.54 -13.09
N LEU A 50 3.67 -1.95 -12.16
CA LEU A 50 2.22 -1.72 -12.23
C LEU A 50 1.86 -0.23 -12.25
N GLN A 51 2.68 0.61 -11.60
CA GLN A 51 2.53 2.07 -11.59
C GLN A 51 3.22 2.76 -12.77
N GLY A 52 3.88 2.01 -13.66
CA GLY A 52 4.60 2.59 -14.80
C GLY A 52 5.87 3.35 -14.44
N ARG A 53 6.49 3.07 -13.27
CA ARG A 53 7.71 3.79 -12.82
C ARG A 53 8.94 3.52 -13.69
N TRP A 54 9.00 2.37 -14.34
CA TRP A 54 10.13 1.94 -15.17
C TRP A 54 9.66 1.36 -16.49
N PRO A 55 10.44 1.54 -17.58
CA PRO A 55 10.19 0.84 -18.83
C PRO A 55 10.47 -0.66 -18.66
N PHE A 56 9.72 -1.49 -19.35
CA PHE A 56 9.86 -2.96 -19.33
C PHE A 56 9.55 -3.53 -20.73
N GLN A 57 9.94 -4.79 -20.96
CA GLN A 57 9.51 -5.55 -22.11
C GLN A 57 8.26 -6.36 -21.80
N GLY A 58 7.39 -6.56 -22.78
CA GLY A 58 6.10 -7.23 -22.60
C GLY A 58 4.95 -6.22 -22.46
N GLN A 59 3.86 -6.63 -21.81
CA GLN A 59 2.67 -5.83 -21.71
C GLN A 59 1.99 -5.96 -20.34
N ILE A 60 1.59 -4.83 -19.76
CA ILE A 60 0.68 -4.77 -18.62
C ILE A 60 -0.58 -4.02 -19.05
N VAL A 61 -1.72 -4.70 -19.01
CA VAL A 61 -3.03 -4.11 -19.37
C VAL A 61 -3.91 -4.10 -18.12
N THR A 62 -4.34 -2.91 -17.72
CA THR A 62 -5.26 -2.74 -16.61
C THR A 62 -6.04 -1.44 -16.73
N ALA A 63 -7.29 -1.43 -16.26
CA ALA A 63 -8.07 -0.22 -16.05
C ALA A 63 -8.04 0.23 -14.57
N ALA A 64 -7.30 -0.47 -13.71
CA ALA A 64 -7.21 -0.11 -12.31
C ALA A 64 -6.34 1.13 -12.12
N GLN A 65 -6.79 2.05 -11.29
CA GLN A 65 -5.96 3.11 -10.75
C GLN A 65 -5.27 2.60 -9.50
N PHE A 66 -3.96 2.79 -9.43
CA PHE A 66 -3.17 2.34 -8.29
C PHE A 66 -2.81 3.49 -7.36
N ARG A 67 -2.94 3.23 -6.07
CA ARG A 67 -2.36 4.04 -5.00
C ARG A 67 -1.36 3.18 -4.25
N SER A 68 -0.37 3.76 -3.64
CA SER A 68 0.68 2.99 -2.95
C SER A 68 0.85 3.42 -1.51
N PHE A 69 1.15 2.44 -0.68
CA PHE A 69 1.70 2.59 0.65
C PHE A 69 3.11 1.94 0.67
N PRO A 70 4.15 2.57 1.26
CA PRO A 70 4.09 3.91 1.83
C PRO A 70 3.94 5.00 0.76
N ALA A 71 3.29 6.09 1.12
CA ALA A 71 3.26 7.31 0.34
C ALA A 71 4.26 8.31 0.91
N ALA A 72 4.97 9.03 0.02
CA ALA A 72 5.88 10.07 0.46
C ALA A 72 5.10 11.25 1.07
N VAL A 73 5.60 11.77 2.18
CA VAL A 73 5.15 13.02 2.80
C VAL A 73 6.34 13.97 2.76
N GLU A 74 6.24 15.02 1.93
CA GLU A 74 7.38 15.92 1.68
C GLU A 74 7.56 16.96 2.79
N ASP A 75 6.46 17.40 3.40
CA ASP A 75 6.48 18.41 4.46
C ASP A 75 6.01 17.78 5.79
N GLY A 76 6.94 17.60 6.70
CA GLY A 76 6.70 17.02 8.02
C GLY A 76 5.95 17.95 8.99
N TRP A 77 5.83 19.26 8.67
CA TRP A 77 5.06 20.20 9.46
C TRP A 77 3.56 20.12 9.21
N GLN A 78 3.14 19.49 8.13
CA GLN A 78 1.73 19.23 7.88
C GLN A 78 1.13 18.39 9.01
N THR A 79 -0.13 18.68 9.34
CA THR A 79 -0.86 17.83 10.28
C THR A 79 -1.19 16.47 9.64
N GLY A 80 -1.40 15.45 10.46
CA GLY A 80 -1.87 14.15 9.98
C GLY A 80 -3.17 14.26 9.16
N TRP A 81 -4.04 15.21 9.49
CA TRP A 81 -5.25 15.51 8.70
C TRP A 81 -4.92 16.01 7.28
N GLN A 82 -3.98 16.95 7.15
CA GLN A 82 -3.57 17.47 5.84
C GLN A 82 -2.96 16.36 4.98
N VAL A 83 -2.12 15.53 5.57
CA VAL A 83 -1.57 14.35 4.89
C VAL A 83 -2.69 13.41 4.44
N ALA A 84 -3.66 13.12 5.29
CA ALA A 84 -4.79 12.25 4.95
C ALA A 84 -5.63 12.81 3.79
N GLN A 85 -5.86 14.14 3.76
CA GLN A 85 -6.57 14.81 2.66
C GLN A 85 -5.79 14.77 1.33
N GLN A 86 -4.47 14.83 1.37
CA GLN A 86 -3.63 14.66 0.16
C GLN A 86 -3.72 13.22 -0.37
N LEU A 87 -3.72 12.22 0.51
CA LEU A 87 -3.81 10.81 0.15
C LEU A 87 -5.21 10.39 -0.34
N CYS A 88 -6.24 11.05 0.17
CA CYS A 88 -7.63 10.80 -0.17
C CYS A 88 -8.41 12.13 -0.24
N PRO A 89 -8.35 12.84 -1.39
CA PRO A 89 -9.08 14.09 -1.58
C PRO A 89 -10.59 13.90 -1.38
N GLY A 90 -11.20 14.83 -0.66
CA GLY A 90 -12.64 14.76 -0.33
C GLY A 90 -12.99 13.87 0.86
N LEU A 91 -11.99 13.34 1.55
CA LEU A 91 -12.16 12.58 2.79
C LEU A 91 -12.90 13.40 3.84
N ALA A 92 -13.96 12.84 4.44
CA ALA A 92 -14.60 13.44 5.60
C ALA A 92 -13.88 13.03 6.90
N GLN A 93 -13.73 13.97 7.83
CA GLN A 93 -13.00 13.75 9.09
C GLN A 93 -13.54 12.52 9.85
N TRP A 94 -14.84 12.40 10.01
CA TRP A 94 -15.46 11.28 10.74
C TRP A 94 -15.16 9.90 10.12
N GLN A 95 -14.93 9.84 8.81
CA GLN A 95 -14.55 8.59 8.14
C GLN A 95 -13.13 8.18 8.54
N LEU A 96 -12.20 9.13 8.57
CA LEU A 96 -10.84 8.86 9.02
C LEU A 96 -10.81 8.47 10.50
N GLU A 97 -11.49 9.22 11.36
CA GLU A 97 -11.59 8.92 12.80
C GLU A 97 -12.12 7.51 13.06
N LYS A 98 -13.13 7.09 12.31
CA LYS A 98 -13.67 5.73 12.38
C LYS A 98 -12.62 4.67 12.02
N GLN A 99 -11.77 4.92 11.02
CA GLN A 99 -10.69 4.00 10.66
C GLN A 99 -9.59 3.98 11.73
N LEU A 100 -9.25 5.14 12.29
CA LEU A 100 -8.24 5.26 13.35
C LEU A 100 -8.66 4.50 14.61
N HIS A 101 -9.92 4.57 15.00
CA HIS A 101 -10.45 3.74 16.09
C HIS A 101 -10.26 2.24 15.85
N GLN A 102 -10.49 1.76 14.64
CA GLN A 102 -10.23 0.35 14.29
C GLN A 102 -8.75 -0.01 14.35
N LEU A 103 -7.86 0.96 14.18
CA LEU A 103 -6.41 0.82 14.28
C LEU A 103 -5.88 1.09 15.71
N SER A 104 -6.77 1.22 16.69
CA SER A 104 -6.42 1.56 18.08
C SER A 104 -5.57 2.83 18.18
N MET A 105 -5.97 3.85 17.41
CA MET A 105 -5.38 5.20 17.45
C MET A 105 -6.39 6.21 17.99
N GLN A 106 -5.90 7.18 18.76
CA GLN A 106 -6.71 8.30 19.22
C GLN A 106 -6.99 9.25 18.02
N PRO A 107 -8.26 9.64 17.81
CA PRO A 107 -8.63 10.52 16.68
C PRO A 107 -7.89 11.86 16.68
N GLU A 108 -7.60 12.42 17.86
CA GLU A 108 -6.92 13.70 18.03
C GLU A 108 -5.51 13.72 17.42
N THR A 109 -4.94 12.56 17.19
CA THR A 109 -3.62 12.37 16.54
C THR A 109 -3.55 13.04 15.16
N ILE A 110 -4.68 13.16 14.45
CA ILE A 110 -4.72 13.79 13.11
C ILE A 110 -4.33 15.29 13.14
N TRP A 111 -4.41 15.93 14.28
CA TRP A 111 -4.05 17.36 14.42
C TRP A 111 -2.60 17.60 14.78
N GLN A 112 -1.84 16.55 15.08
CA GLN A 112 -0.41 16.65 15.38
C GLN A 112 0.40 16.84 14.10
N PRO A 113 1.54 17.57 14.14
CA PRO A 113 2.50 17.61 13.05
C PRO A 113 2.99 16.19 12.69
N TRP A 114 3.09 15.91 11.41
CA TRP A 114 3.44 14.59 10.91
C TRP A 114 4.73 14.02 11.50
N ASP A 115 5.78 14.85 11.58
CA ASP A 115 7.09 14.45 12.10
C ASP A 115 7.10 14.15 13.61
N THR A 116 6.04 14.53 14.35
CA THR A 116 5.90 14.21 15.77
C THR A 116 5.25 12.84 16.00
N LEU A 117 4.65 12.27 14.97
CA LEU A 117 4.05 10.96 15.04
C LEU A 117 5.11 9.86 14.99
N SER A 118 4.94 8.82 15.80
CA SER A 118 5.81 7.64 15.69
C SER A 118 5.65 6.98 14.30
N PRO A 119 6.69 6.29 13.79
CA PRO A 119 6.59 5.61 12.49
C PRO A 119 5.40 4.63 12.40
N GLY A 120 5.06 3.97 13.50
CA GLY A 120 3.87 3.11 13.56
C GLY A 120 2.55 3.88 13.47
N MET A 121 2.47 5.09 14.07
CA MET A 121 1.30 5.97 13.95
C MET A 121 1.17 6.51 12.53
N GLN A 122 2.28 6.92 11.90
CA GLN A 122 2.33 7.35 10.50
C GLN A 122 1.83 6.25 9.57
N THR A 123 2.30 5.00 9.76
CA THR A 123 1.84 3.81 9.03
C THR A 123 0.34 3.64 9.13
N LYS A 124 -0.20 3.63 10.34
CA LYS A 124 -1.63 3.45 10.59
C LYS A 124 -2.47 4.56 9.97
N LEU A 125 -2.03 5.82 10.10
CA LEU A 125 -2.76 6.97 9.56
C LEU A 125 -2.77 6.97 8.03
N GLN A 126 -1.64 6.70 7.37
CA GLN A 126 -1.60 6.57 5.92
C GLN A 126 -2.54 5.47 5.43
N LEU A 127 -2.48 4.28 6.04
CA LEU A 127 -3.34 3.17 5.65
C LEU A 127 -4.82 3.48 5.89
N ALA A 128 -5.16 4.13 7.02
CA ALA A 128 -6.52 4.58 7.30
C ALA A 128 -7.07 5.48 6.17
N ALA A 129 -6.28 6.47 5.74
CA ALA A 129 -6.66 7.39 4.67
C ALA A 129 -6.72 6.69 3.30
N LEU A 130 -5.68 5.92 2.95
CA LEU A 130 -5.60 5.22 1.68
C LEU A 130 -6.71 4.18 1.50
N MET A 131 -7.16 3.52 2.56
CA MET A 131 -8.24 2.55 2.51
C MET A 131 -9.62 3.16 2.24
N LEU A 132 -9.78 4.46 2.44
CA LEU A 132 -11.03 5.19 2.19
C LEU A 132 -11.16 5.68 0.75
N GLY A 133 -10.07 5.74 0.00
CA GLY A 133 -10.13 6.19 -1.39
C GLY A 133 -10.43 5.06 -2.38
N ASP A 134 -10.66 5.43 -3.62
CA ASP A 134 -11.00 4.51 -4.71
C ASP A 134 -9.77 3.83 -5.34
N GLY A 135 -10.01 2.80 -6.14
CA GLY A 135 -8.98 2.08 -6.88
C GLY A 135 -8.41 0.86 -6.15
N CYS A 136 -7.24 0.42 -6.55
CA CYS A 136 -6.51 -0.71 -5.97
C CYS A 136 -5.28 -0.20 -5.21
N LEU A 137 -5.15 -0.57 -3.95
CA LEU A 137 -4.03 -0.14 -3.11
C LEU A 137 -2.89 -1.16 -3.19
N LEU A 138 -1.69 -0.68 -3.47
CA LEU A 138 -0.46 -1.46 -3.41
C LEU A 138 0.20 -1.20 -2.06
N ILE A 139 0.23 -2.21 -1.20
CA ILE A 139 0.75 -2.10 0.18
C ILE A 139 2.08 -2.83 0.25
N ASP A 140 3.16 -2.10 0.46
CA ASP A 140 4.50 -2.66 0.54
C ASP A 140 5.02 -2.62 1.98
N GLU A 141 5.21 -3.82 2.58
CA GLU A 141 5.79 -4.06 3.90
C GLU A 141 5.22 -3.18 5.04
N PRO A 142 3.91 -3.18 5.28
CA PRO A 142 3.28 -2.26 6.23
C PRO A 142 3.60 -2.59 7.70
N THR A 143 4.26 -3.69 7.97
CA THR A 143 4.57 -4.17 9.33
C THR A 143 5.91 -3.68 9.87
N ASN A 144 6.77 -3.06 9.04
CA ASN A 144 8.15 -2.73 9.38
C ASN A 144 8.34 -1.83 10.61
N HIS A 145 7.35 -1.02 10.96
CA HIS A 145 7.41 -0.07 12.07
C HIS A 145 6.38 -0.36 13.17
N LEU A 146 5.83 -1.57 13.17
CA LEU A 146 4.81 -1.98 14.12
C LEU A 146 5.35 -3.03 15.09
N ASP A 147 4.97 -2.88 16.35
CA ASP A 147 5.12 -3.94 17.36
C ASP A 147 4.13 -5.10 17.12
N ALA A 148 4.20 -6.14 17.91
CA ALA A 148 3.35 -7.32 17.74
C ALA A 148 1.85 -7.00 17.82
N ASP A 149 1.45 -6.13 18.76
CA ASP A 149 0.06 -5.70 18.89
C ASP A 149 -0.38 -4.84 17.72
N GLY A 150 0.46 -3.91 17.27
CA GLY A 150 0.20 -3.09 16.09
C GLY A 150 0.02 -3.93 14.83
N ARG A 151 0.84 -4.96 14.64
CA ARG A 151 0.70 -5.92 13.52
C ARG A 151 -0.63 -6.66 13.57
N ARG A 152 -1.02 -7.17 14.75
CA ARG A 152 -2.29 -7.87 14.93
C ARG A 152 -3.48 -6.96 14.62
N VAL A 153 -3.47 -5.72 15.13
CA VAL A 153 -4.52 -4.73 14.88
C VAL A 153 -4.60 -4.39 13.39
N LEU A 154 -3.45 -4.18 12.73
CA LEU A 154 -3.41 -3.89 11.30
C LEU A 154 -3.90 -5.07 10.46
N ALA A 155 -3.52 -6.31 10.77
CA ALA A 155 -3.99 -7.50 10.07
C ALA A 155 -5.53 -7.60 10.12
N GLU A 156 -6.10 -7.42 11.30
CA GLU A 156 -7.56 -7.44 11.49
C GLU A 156 -8.25 -6.30 10.72
N PHE A 157 -7.67 -5.10 10.74
CA PHE A 157 -8.15 -3.96 9.97
C PHE A 157 -8.17 -4.24 8.46
N LEU A 158 -7.08 -4.74 7.90
CA LEU A 158 -6.99 -5.11 6.48
C LEU A 158 -7.99 -6.21 6.12
N ARG A 159 -8.12 -7.22 6.97
CA ARG A 159 -9.05 -8.34 6.78
C ARG A 159 -10.50 -7.88 6.71
N ARG A 160 -10.90 -6.93 7.57
CA ARG A 160 -12.27 -6.40 7.63
C ARG A 160 -12.57 -5.32 6.60
N SER A 161 -11.54 -4.67 6.07
CA SER A 161 -11.69 -3.61 5.07
C SER A 161 -12.43 -4.10 3.82
N ARG A 162 -13.17 -3.21 3.17
CA ARG A 162 -13.75 -3.43 1.84
C ARG A 162 -12.84 -2.96 0.70
N ALA A 163 -11.72 -2.33 1.02
CA ALA A 163 -10.76 -1.88 0.05
C ALA A 163 -10.13 -3.07 -0.69
N ARG A 164 -9.76 -2.84 -1.93
CA ARG A 164 -9.06 -3.80 -2.79
C ARG A 164 -7.58 -3.51 -2.72
N TYR A 165 -6.76 -4.53 -2.53
CA TYR A 165 -5.33 -4.30 -2.41
C TYR A 165 -4.49 -5.50 -2.83
N LEU A 166 -3.27 -5.19 -3.27
CA LEU A 166 -2.16 -6.12 -3.34
C LEU A 166 -1.23 -5.81 -2.18
N LEU A 167 -0.87 -6.81 -1.39
CA LEU A 167 -0.04 -6.69 -0.20
C LEU A 167 1.26 -7.45 -0.39
N VAL A 168 2.38 -6.78 -0.21
CA VAL A 168 3.70 -7.40 -0.06
C VAL A 168 4.04 -7.42 1.43
N SER A 169 4.35 -8.59 1.95
CA SER A 169 4.95 -8.75 3.27
C SER A 169 5.82 -9.99 3.32
N HIS A 170 6.89 -9.93 4.11
CA HIS A 170 7.69 -11.09 4.47
C HIS A 170 7.24 -11.71 5.80
N ASP A 171 6.34 -11.06 6.52
CA ASP A 171 5.77 -11.53 7.79
C ASP A 171 4.62 -12.51 7.49
N ARG A 172 4.91 -13.81 7.70
CA ARG A 172 3.93 -14.88 7.43
C ARG A 172 2.79 -14.94 8.44
N GLU A 173 3.00 -14.43 9.64
CA GLU A 173 1.96 -14.38 10.66
C GLU A 173 0.96 -13.24 10.38
N PHE A 174 1.41 -12.24 9.63
CA PHE A 174 0.59 -11.12 9.19
C PHE A 174 -0.30 -11.47 7.99
N LEU A 175 0.11 -12.38 7.12
CA LEU A 175 -0.58 -12.79 5.89
C LEU A 175 -1.65 -13.84 6.15
#